data_6cb7d6c7a07472a37878fc74ad269ac7
#
_entry.id   6cb7d6c7a07472a37878fc74ad269ac7
#
_cell.length_a   1.000
_cell.length_b   1.000
_cell.length_c   1.000
_cell.angle_alpha   90.00
_cell.angle_beta   90.00
_cell.angle_gamma   90.00
#
_symmetry.space_group_name_H-M   'P 1'
#
loop_
_entity.id
_entity.type
_entity.pdbx_description
1 polymer ?
#
loop_
_entity_poly.entity_id
_entity_poly.type
_entity_poly.pdbx_seq_one_letter_code
_entity_poly.pdbx_strand_id
1 'polypeptide(L)'
;MFIELRSKLQRQRRGEKMKMRQYAKHIVNCTVATLGARVVNAEWGPRGFQAAFRQIARTGWAPATVLDIGASTGSWSRECMSIFPLARYFLAEPLEYKREALKSLASADNRVRYFLGGIGSMNGQLELNDNDAQSSFFPSHDFHGVKRSVPVRTLDSFRDEFGFQAPMLLKADVQGFELEVLEGARECLPFVDVMLLEVSFRRIYDNGPLAHEVIAYAGMNGFRMYDFVSYMQRDSDGALLQTEIVFVRDGSKLFNDERAF
;
A
#
# COMPACT_ATOMS: atom_id res chain seq x y z
N MET A 1 16.91 -25.74 42.78
CA MET A 1 15.60 -26.39 43.04
C MET A 1 14.43 -25.41 42.98
N PHE A 2 14.40 -24.30 43.77
CA PHE A 2 13.25 -23.32 43.72
C PHE A 2 13.07 -22.54 42.40
N ILE A 3 14.17 -22.23 41.71
CA ILE A 3 14.14 -21.48 40.43
C ILE A 3 13.62 -22.37 39.30
N GLU A 4 13.97 -23.66 39.28
CA GLU A 4 13.47 -24.60 38.27
C GLU A 4 11.99 -24.93 38.44
N LEU A 5 11.50 -25.01 39.66
CA LEU A 5 10.05 -25.20 39.92
C LEU A 5 9.23 -24.01 39.44
N ARG A 6 9.71 -22.78 39.67
CA ARG A 6 9.03 -21.56 39.16
C ARG A 6 9.00 -21.52 37.64
N SER A 7 10.07 -21.88 36.97
CA SER A 7 10.14 -21.90 35.50
C SER A 7 9.21 -22.97 34.89
N LYS A 8 9.15 -24.17 35.50
CA LYS A 8 8.20 -25.22 35.08
C LYS A 8 6.72 -24.81 35.27
N LEU A 9 6.38 -24.21 36.42
CA LEU A 9 5.03 -23.69 36.68
C LEU A 9 4.62 -22.55 35.75
N GLN A 10 5.55 -21.67 35.38
CA GLN A 10 5.30 -20.62 34.40
C GLN A 10 5.09 -21.19 32.99
N ARG A 11 5.85 -22.19 32.54
CA ARG A 11 5.66 -22.88 31.26
C ARG A 11 4.34 -23.63 31.20
N GLN A 12 3.96 -24.30 32.27
CA GLN A 12 2.69 -25.04 32.38
C GLN A 12 1.49 -24.06 32.30
N ARG A 13 1.51 -22.95 33.06
CA ARG A 13 0.47 -21.92 33.01
C ARG A 13 0.38 -21.21 31.65
N ARG A 14 1.51 -21.02 30.92
CA ARG A 14 1.49 -20.52 29.54
C ARG A 14 0.85 -21.52 28.59
N GLY A 15 1.17 -22.82 28.73
CA GLY A 15 0.57 -23.89 27.92
C GLY A 15 -0.94 -24.01 28.10
N GLU A 16 -1.42 -23.92 29.35
CA GLU A 16 -2.86 -23.96 29.67
C GLU A 16 -3.60 -22.71 29.14
N LYS A 17 -3.02 -21.53 29.30
CA LYS A 17 -3.57 -20.28 28.74
C LYS A 17 -3.64 -20.34 27.20
N MET A 18 -2.64 -20.95 26.54
CA MET A 18 -2.64 -21.08 25.08
C MET A 18 -3.71 -22.08 24.60
N LYS A 19 -3.90 -23.22 25.31
CA LYS A 19 -4.98 -24.16 25.02
C LYS A 19 -6.38 -23.54 25.20
N MET A 20 -6.59 -22.80 26.29
CA MET A 20 -7.87 -22.09 26.55
C MET A 20 -8.16 -21.05 25.47
N ARG A 21 -7.16 -20.27 25.01
CA ARG A 21 -7.32 -19.31 23.91
C ARG A 21 -7.68 -20.02 22.59
N GLN A 22 -7.07 -21.14 22.29
CA GLN A 22 -7.39 -21.94 21.08
C GLN A 22 -8.82 -22.50 21.14
N TYR A 23 -9.23 -22.99 22.33
CA TYR A 23 -10.59 -23.51 22.54
C TYR A 23 -11.65 -22.41 22.43
N ALA A 24 -11.42 -21.26 23.06
CA ALA A 24 -12.30 -20.10 22.95
C ALA A 24 -12.44 -19.61 21.50
N LYS A 25 -11.31 -19.56 20.76
CA LYS A 25 -11.29 -19.21 19.35
C LYS A 25 -12.08 -20.21 18.49
N HIS A 26 -11.99 -21.49 18.80
CA HIS A 26 -12.76 -22.53 18.11
C HIS A 26 -14.28 -22.35 18.32
N ILE A 27 -14.71 -22.12 19.56
CA ILE A 27 -16.10 -21.86 19.89
C ILE A 27 -16.64 -20.62 19.16
N VAL A 28 -15.89 -19.50 19.24
CA VAL A 28 -16.27 -18.27 18.54
C VAL A 28 -16.35 -18.49 17.04
N ASN A 29 -15.39 -19.18 16.44
CA ASN A 29 -15.42 -19.48 15.00
C ASN A 29 -16.60 -20.38 14.61
N CYS A 30 -16.98 -21.37 15.41
CA CYS A 30 -18.18 -22.16 15.17
C CYS A 30 -19.45 -21.28 15.21
N THR A 31 -19.51 -20.32 16.13
CA THR A 31 -20.66 -19.42 16.27
C THR A 31 -20.76 -18.40 15.12
N VAL A 32 -19.64 -17.85 14.65
CA VAL A 32 -19.64 -16.84 13.59
C VAL A 32 -19.58 -17.43 12.18
N ALA A 33 -19.26 -18.73 12.04
CA ALA A 33 -19.22 -19.42 10.74
C ALA A 33 -20.58 -19.41 10.03
N THR A 34 -21.68 -19.42 10.78
CA THR A 34 -23.03 -19.29 10.23
C THR A 34 -23.30 -17.92 9.58
N LEU A 35 -22.48 -16.93 9.89
CA LEU A 35 -22.52 -15.58 9.31
C LEU A 35 -21.46 -15.39 8.21
N GLY A 36 -20.81 -16.46 7.75
CA GLY A 36 -19.71 -16.37 6.78
C GLY A 36 -18.42 -15.74 7.33
N ALA A 37 -18.32 -15.56 8.65
CA ALA A 37 -17.18 -14.90 9.29
C ALA A 37 -16.23 -15.90 9.96
N ARG A 38 -14.95 -15.53 10.10
CA ARG A 38 -13.93 -16.32 10.80
C ARG A 38 -13.07 -15.42 11.69
N VAL A 39 -12.93 -15.79 12.96
CA VAL A 39 -11.98 -15.12 13.85
C VAL A 39 -10.59 -15.71 13.62
N VAL A 40 -9.67 -14.90 13.11
CA VAL A 40 -8.25 -15.23 12.97
C VAL A 40 -7.44 -14.51 14.05
N ASN A 41 -6.24 -15.03 14.36
CA ASN A 41 -5.33 -14.26 15.20
C ASN A 41 -4.97 -12.97 14.45
N ALA A 42 -5.03 -11.82 15.12
CA ALA A 42 -4.66 -10.53 14.56
C ALA A 42 -3.19 -10.47 14.07
N GLU A 43 -2.36 -11.43 14.50
CA GLU A 43 -0.99 -11.59 14.02
C GLU A 43 -0.89 -12.42 12.72
N TRP A 44 -2.00 -13.05 12.29
CA TRP A 44 -2.04 -13.96 11.13
C TRP A 44 -2.98 -13.39 10.06
N GLY A 45 -2.42 -12.93 8.98
CA GLY A 45 -3.13 -12.33 7.87
C GLY A 45 -2.76 -10.87 7.65
N PRO A 46 -3.30 -10.24 6.63
CA PRO A 46 -3.01 -8.85 6.30
C PRO A 46 -3.43 -7.96 7.46
N ARG A 47 -2.48 -7.15 7.92
CA ARG A 47 -2.67 -6.26 9.08
C ARG A 47 -2.93 -4.82 8.69
N GLY A 48 -3.09 -4.56 7.38
CA GLY A 48 -3.17 -3.23 6.80
C GLY A 48 -1.79 -2.55 6.70
N PHE A 49 -1.67 -1.57 5.81
CA PHE A 49 -0.40 -0.85 5.61
C PHE A 49 0.09 -0.15 6.89
N GLN A 50 -0.83 0.30 7.75
CA GLN A 50 -0.48 0.97 9.00
C GLN A 50 0.36 0.08 9.92
N ALA A 51 0.05 -1.21 9.99
CA ALA A 51 0.82 -2.14 10.81
C ALA A 51 2.20 -2.41 10.23
N ALA A 52 2.31 -2.60 8.91
CA ALA A 52 3.56 -2.77 8.21
C ALA A 52 4.46 -1.53 8.36
N PHE A 53 3.92 -0.33 8.16
CA PHE A 53 4.69 0.91 8.27
C PHE A 53 5.09 1.22 9.72
N ARG A 54 4.25 0.94 10.72
CA ARG A 54 4.66 1.03 12.13
C ARG A 54 5.77 0.04 12.48
N GLN A 55 5.76 -1.15 11.87
CA GLN A 55 6.85 -2.12 12.02
C GLN A 55 8.15 -1.59 11.40
N ILE A 56 8.08 -1.02 10.19
CA ILE A 56 9.21 -0.37 9.52
C ILE A 56 9.71 0.81 10.37
N ALA A 57 8.82 1.68 10.84
CA ALA A 57 9.21 2.83 11.68
C ALA A 57 9.93 2.42 12.99
N ARG A 58 9.58 1.26 13.58
CA ARG A 58 10.25 0.74 14.79
C ARG A 58 11.71 0.35 14.54
N THR A 59 12.14 0.16 13.30
CA THR A 59 13.55 -0.06 12.95
C THR A 59 14.37 1.23 12.95
N GLY A 60 13.72 2.38 13.12
CA GLY A 60 14.33 3.71 13.02
C GLY A 60 14.30 4.29 11.61
N TRP A 61 13.71 3.58 10.62
CA TRP A 61 13.53 4.12 9.28
C TRP A 61 12.32 5.05 9.22
N ALA A 62 12.47 6.18 8.54
CA ALA A 62 11.38 7.09 8.21
C ALA A 62 11.66 7.79 6.88
N PRO A 63 10.65 8.01 6.03
CA PRO A 63 10.82 8.75 4.78
C PRO A 63 10.97 10.25 5.04
N ALA A 64 11.79 10.91 4.22
CA ALA A 64 11.78 12.37 4.12
C ALA A 64 10.64 12.85 3.22
N THR A 65 10.32 12.06 2.17
CA THR A 65 9.21 12.33 1.24
C THR A 65 8.31 11.11 1.09
N VAL A 66 7.00 11.32 1.12
CA VAL A 66 5.95 10.36 0.80
C VAL A 66 5.25 10.80 -0.48
N LEU A 67 5.18 9.90 -1.44
CA LEU A 67 4.55 10.07 -2.75
C LEU A 67 3.28 9.21 -2.77
N ASP A 68 2.10 9.83 -2.74
CA ASP A 68 0.78 9.17 -2.74
C ASP A 68 0.14 9.37 -4.11
N ILE A 69 0.29 8.37 -4.98
CA ILE A 69 -0.23 8.38 -6.34
C ILE A 69 -1.54 7.60 -6.37
N GLY A 70 -2.62 8.27 -6.83
CA GLY A 70 -3.99 7.83 -6.64
C GLY A 70 -4.47 8.18 -5.23
N ALA A 71 -4.33 9.45 -4.85
CA ALA A 71 -4.55 9.89 -3.48
C ALA A 71 -6.03 10.00 -3.07
N SER A 72 -6.96 10.00 -4.03
CA SER A 72 -8.39 10.20 -3.80
C SER A 72 -8.65 11.43 -2.93
N THR A 73 -9.25 11.28 -1.76
CA THR A 73 -9.48 12.37 -0.80
C THR A 73 -8.29 12.64 0.16
N GLY A 74 -7.16 11.95 -0.04
CA GLY A 74 -5.99 12.03 0.84
C GLY A 74 -6.15 11.28 2.18
N SER A 75 -7.11 10.34 2.27
CA SER A 75 -7.35 9.58 3.51
C SER A 75 -6.15 8.71 3.90
N TRP A 76 -5.56 8.01 2.93
CA TRP A 76 -4.36 7.22 3.14
C TRP A 76 -3.19 8.09 3.63
N SER A 77 -2.97 9.24 2.98
CA SER A 77 -1.93 10.19 3.41
C SER A 77 -2.13 10.66 4.84
N ARG A 78 -3.37 10.99 5.28
CA ARG A 78 -3.63 11.37 6.67
C ARG A 78 -3.25 10.29 7.67
N GLU A 79 -3.55 9.03 7.36
CA GLU A 79 -3.17 7.90 8.21
C GLU A 79 -1.65 7.71 8.22
N CYS A 80 -0.99 7.81 7.05
CA CYS A 80 0.45 7.73 6.91
C CYS A 80 1.17 8.85 7.71
N MET A 81 0.62 10.07 7.75
CA MET A 81 1.12 11.20 8.56
C MET A 81 1.16 10.89 10.06
N SER A 82 0.26 10.05 10.55
CA SER A 82 0.26 9.61 11.95
C SER A 82 1.46 8.70 12.28
N ILE A 83 2.05 8.07 11.27
CA ILE A 83 3.19 7.16 11.40
C ILE A 83 4.49 7.91 11.10
N PHE A 84 4.50 8.77 10.07
CA PHE A 84 5.65 9.53 9.61
C PHE A 84 5.38 11.04 9.68
N PRO A 85 5.29 11.62 10.90
CA PRO A 85 4.85 13.00 11.10
C PRO A 85 5.83 14.07 10.62
N LEU A 86 7.07 13.72 10.26
CA LEU A 86 8.08 14.65 9.80
C LEU A 86 8.26 14.65 8.28
N ALA A 87 7.66 13.69 7.57
CA ALA A 87 7.76 13.58 6.12
C ALA A 87 7.02 14.71 5.40
N ARG A 88 7.48 15.05 4.21
CA ARG A 88 6.74 15.86 3.23
C ARG A 88 5.87 14.93 2.38
N TYR A 89 4.73 15.42 1.95
CA TYR A 89 3.74 14.63 1.22
C TYR A 89 3.43 15.26 -0.12
N PHE A 90 3.60 14.51 -1.20
CA PHE A 90 3.14 14.84 -2.53
C PHE A 90 2.01 13.89 -2.93
N LEU A 91 0.85 14.45 -3.25
CA LEU A 91 -0.36 13.71 -3.60
C LEU A 91 -0.71 13.97 -5.07
N ALA A 92 -1.00 12.92 -5.84
CA ALA A 92 -1.51 13.06 -7.19
C ALA A 92 -2.85 12.34 -7.33
N GLU A 93 -3.84 13.04 -7.90
CA GLU A 93 -5.21 12.55 -8.08
C GLU A 93 -5.82 13.14 -9.35
N PRO A 94 -6.29 12.33 -10.31
CA PRO A 94 -6.82 12.85 -11.56
C PRO A 94 -8.24 13.39 -11.49
N LEU A 95 -9.05 13.01 -10.48
CA LEU A 95 -10.46 13.36 -10.39
C LEU A 95 -10.68 14.76 -9.83
N GLU A 96 -11.16 15.67 -10.67
CA GLU A 96 -11.36 17.08 -10.33
C GLU A 96 -12.27 17.29 -9.10
N TYR A 97 -13.28 16.47 -8.92
CA TYR A 97 -14.20 16.59 -7.77
C TYR A 97 -13.58 16.18 -6.42
N LYS A 98 -12.37 15.62 -6.42
CA LYS A 98 -11.57 15.38 -5.21
C LYS A 98 -10.73 16.62 -4.81
N ARG A 99 -10.65 17.66 -5.65
CA ARG A 99 -9.87 18.90 -5.44
C ARG A 99 -10.07 19.51 -4.06
N GLU A 100 -11.31 19.70 -3.64
CA GLU A 100 -11.58 20.41 -2.38
C GLU A 100 -11.07 19.65 -1.14
N ALA A 101 -11.08 18.32 -1.19
CA ALA A 101 -10.52 17.49 -0.12
C ALA A 101 -8.99 17.63 -0.05
N LEU A 102 -8.30 17.57 -1.20
CA LEU A 102 -6.84 17.71 -1.28
C LEU A 102 -6.40 19.13 -0.93
N LYS A 103 -7.12 20.15 -1.43
CA LYS A 103 -6.87 21.56 -1.11
C LYS A 103 -7.03 21.83 0.39
N SER A 104 -8.08 21.27 1.02
CA SER A 104 -8.29 21.38 2.45
C SER A 104 -7.11 20.76 3.23
N LEU A 105 -6.65 19.59 2.82
CA LEU A 105 -5.51 18.92 3.45
C LEU A 105 -4.23 19.74 3.30
N ALA A 106 -3.92 20.24 2.10
CA ALA A 106 -2.74 21.06 1.84
C ALA A 106 -2.80 22.44 2.54
N SER A 107 -4.00 22.99 2.75
CA SER A 107 -4.18 24.23 3.51
C SER A 107 -4.02 24.03 5.01
N ALA A 108 -4.35 22.84 5.53
CA ALA A 108 -4.22 22.50 6.94
C ALA A 108 -2.78 22.09 7.33
N ASP A 109 -1.97 21.62 6.38
CA ASP A 109 -0.61 21.14 6.63
C ASP A 109 0.35 21.57 5.51
N ASN A 110 1.30 22.44 5.84
CA ASN A 110 2.25 23.01 4.88
C ASN A 110 3.26 21.98 4.30
N ARG A 111 3.31 20.77 4.84
CA ARG A 111 4.11 19.66 4.31
C ARG A 111 3.44 18.98 3.12
N VAL A 112 2.17 19.25 2.89
CA VAL A 112 1.37 18.64 1.82
C VAL A 112 1.40 19.51 0.58
N ARG A 113 1.66 18.88 -0.54
CA ARG A 113 1.49 19.42 -1.89
C ARG A 113 0.66 18.46 -2.71
N TYR A 114 -0.12 18.94 -3.66
CA TYR A 114 -0.90 18.06 -4.52
C TYR A 114 -0.87 18.52 -5.97
N PHE A 115 -1.06 17.56 -6.86
CA PHE A 115 -1.26 17.74 -8.28
C PHE A 115 -2.61 17.13 -8.67
N LEU A 116 -3.44 17.89 -9.39
CA LEU A 116 -4.68 17.38 -9.99
C LEU A 116 -4.39 16.89 -11.40
N GLY A 117 -4.14 15.62 -11.50
CA GLY A 117 -3.78 14.90 -12.71
C GLY A 117 -3.25 13.51 -12.39
N GLY A 118 -3.02 12.75 -13.43
CA GLY A 118 -2.41 11.42 -13.34
C GLY A 118 -0.88 11.49 -13.31
N ILE A 119 -0.27 10.46 -12.77
CA ILE A 119 1.15 10.18 -12.94
C ILE A 119 1.28 9.02 -13.92
N GLY A 120 2.17 9.16 -14.89
CA GLY A 120 2.40 8.13 -15.92
C GLY A 120 3.79 8.24 -16.55
N SER A 121 4.05 7.44 -17.58
CA SER A 121 5.36 7.31 -18.24
C SER A 121 5.77 8.52 -19.07
N MET A 122 4.82 9.40 -19.41
CA MET A 122 5.09 10.63 -20.20
C MET A 122 4.16 11.76 -19.82
N ASN A 123 4.61 12.99 -20.08
CA ASN A 123 3.78 14.19 -19.92
C ASN A 123 2.77 14.31 -21.06
N GLY A 124 1.54 14.70 -20.76
CA GLY A 124 0.49 14.90 -21.79
C GLY A 124 -0.91 14.99 -21.23
N GLN A 125 -1.87 14.59 -22.05
CA GLN A 125 -3.28 14.42 -21.71
C GLN A 125 -3.68 13.00 -22.03
N LEU A 126 -4.34 12.34 -21.09
CA LEU A 126 -4.91 11.00 -21.30
C LEU A 126 -6.40 10.98 -20.96
N GLU A 127 -7.11 10.07 -21.62
CA GLU A 127 -8.51 9.80 -21.30
C GLU A 127 -8.58 8.89 -20.07
N LEU A 128 -9.21 9.37 -19.01
CA LEU A 128 -9.51 8.63 -17.80
C LEU A 128 -10.96 8.11 -17.87
N ASN A 129 -11.15 6.84 -17.60
CA ASN A 129 -12.46 6.23 -17.38
C ASN A 129 -12.82 6.47 -15.90
N ASP A 130 -13.65 7.50 -15.66
CA ASP A 130 -14.04 7.92 -14.30
C ASP A 130 -15.12 7.00 -13.75
N ASN A 131 -14.76 6.18 -12.77
CA ASN A 131 -15.63 5.27 -12.03
C ASN A 131 -15.34 5.38 -10.53
N ASP A 132 -15.16 6.60 -10.02
CA ASP A 132 -14.76 6.94 -8.66
C ASP A 132 -13.51 6.17 -8.21
N ALA A 133 -13.61 5.32 -7.18
CA ALA A 133 -12.46 4.57 -6.64
C ALA A 133 -11.86 3.54 -7.61
N GLN A 134 -12.59 3.18 -8.67
CA GLN A 134 -12.14 2.26 -9.71
C GLN A 134 -11.80 2.97 -11.03
N SER A 135 -11.52 4.27 -10.97
CA SER A 135 -11.14 5.05 -12.16
C SER A 135 -9.78 4.62 -12.68
N SER A 136 -9.69 4.37 -13.99
CA SER A 136 -8.48 3.88 -14.64
C SER A 136 -8.23 4.56 -15.98
N PHE A 137 -6.97 4.69 -16.36
CA PHE A 137 -6.58 5.07 -17.71
C PHE A 137 -6.74 3.92 -18.71
N PHE A 138 -6.87 2.69 -18.24
CA PHE A 138 -7.17 1.54 -19.09
C PHE A 138 -8.68 1.28 -19.13
N PRO A 139 -9.21 0.85 -20.28
CA PRO A 139 -10.60 0.42 -20.38
C PRO A 139 -10.88 -0.79 -19.48
N SER A 140 -12.13 -0.97 -19.09
CA SER A 140 -12.62 -2.17 -18.42
C SER A 140 -13.95 -2.59 -19.06
N HIS A 141 -14.20 -3.89 -19.12
CA HIS A 141 -15.44 -4.43 -19.71
C HIS A 141 -16.70 -3.95 -18.99
N ASP A 142 -16.60 -3.67 -17.68
CA ASP A 142 -17.72 -3.23 -16.85
C ASP A 142 -17.74 -1.70 -16.66
N PHE A 143 -17.05 -0.96 -17.53
CA PHE A 143 -17.02 0.49 -17.42
C PHE A 143 -18.35 1.11 -17.86
N HIS A 144 -19.00 1.79 -16.91
CA HIS A 144 -20.24 2.53 -17.13
C HIS A 144 -20.13 4.01 -16.75
N GLY A 145 -18.91 4.49 -16.50
CA GLY A 145 -18.63 5.85 -16.04
C GLY A 145 -18.51 6.88 -17.16
N VAL A 146 -17.91 8.01 -16.84
CA VAL A 146 -17.68 9.15 -17.74
C VAL A 146 -16.23 9.19 -18.14
N LYS A 147 -15.94 9.41 -19.42
CA LYS A 147 -14.58 9.65 -19.91
C LYS A 147 -14.19 11.10 -19.70
N ARG A 148 -13.00 11.31 -19.14
CA ARG A 148 -12.45 12.64 -18.87
C ARG A 148 -11.05 12.77 -19.44
N SER A 149 -10.75 13.84 -20.15
CA SER A 149 -9.37 14.19 -20.47
C SER A 149 -8.72 14.84 -19.25
N VAL A 150 -7.65 14.25 -18.77
CA VAL A 150 -6.92 14.73 -17.60
C VAL A 150 -5.43 14.91 -17.92
N PRO A 151 -4.76 15.91 -17.32
CA PRO A 151 -3.33 16.06 -17.47
C PRO A 151 -2.60 14.89 -16.82
N VAL A 152 -1.55 14.40 -17.49
CA VAL A 152 -0.64 13.39 -16.97
C VAL A 152 0.78 13.95 -17.00
N ARG A 153 1.53 13.72 -15.94
CA ARG A 153 2.95 14.08 -15.84
C ARG A 153 3.75 12.90 -15.30
N THR A 154 5.05 12.90 -15.62
CA THR A 154 5.97 11.95 -15.00
C THR A 154 6.27 12.38 -13.56
N LEU A 155 6.51 11.43 -12.66
CA LEU A 155 6.91 11.73 -11.29
C LEU A 155 8.26 12.45 -11.27
N ASP A 156 9.16 12.07 -12.18
CA ASP A 156 10.48 12.68 -12.35
C ASP A 156 10.37 14.20 -12.64
N SER A 157 9.35 14.65 -13.40
CA SER A 157 9.14 16.06 -13.70
C SER A 157 8.77 16.90 -12.45
N PHE A 158 8.36 16.27 -11.36
CA PHE A 158 8.03 16.95 -10.11
C PHE A 158 9.19 16.98 -9.11
N ARG A 159 10.23 16.17 -9.34
CA ARG A 159 11.32 15.98 -8.38
C ARG A 159 11.95 17.31 -7.92
N ASP A 160 12.35 18.14 -8.88
CA ASP A 160 12.97 19.43 -8.57
C ASP A 160 11.94 20.49 -8.18
N GLU A 161 10.76 20.48 -8.82
CA GLU A 161 9.66 21.42 -8.55
C GLU A 161 9.20 21.36 -7.10
N PHE A 162 9.07 20.14 -6.54
CA PHE A 162 8.62 19.92 -5.15
C PHE A 162 9.75 19.59 -4.18
N GLY A 163 10.98 19.46 -4.66
CA GLY A 163 12.18 19.22 -3.85
C GLY A 163 12.09 17.88 -3.11
N PHE A 164 11.82 16.80 -3.83
CA PHE A 164 11.75 15.44 -3.25
C PHE A 164 13.09 15.06 -2.62
N GLN A 165 13.06 14.57 -1.41
CA GLN A 165 14.24 14.19 -0.62
C GLN A 165 14.18 12.72 -0.23
N ALA A 166 15.31 12.04 -0.34
CA ALA A 166 15.49 10.68 0.17
C ALA A 166 15.63 10.68 1.71
N PRO A 167 15.25 9.57 2.38
CA PRO A 167 14.63 8.39 1.80
C PRO A 167 13.19 8.64 1.41
N MET A 168 12.69 7.95 0.36
CA MET A 168 11.33 8.14 -0.13
C MET A 168 10.47 6.90 0.07
N LEU A 169 9.17 7.12 0.33
CA LEU A 169 8.12 6.14 0.28
C LEU A 169 7.20 6.48 -0.89
N LEU A 170 6.98 5.52 -1.80
CA LEU A 170 6.05 5.63 -2.93
C LEU A 170 4.86 4.71 -2.71
N LYS A 171 3.65 5.24 -2.72
CA LYS A 171 2.40 4.48 -2.85
C LYS A 171 1.83 4.71 -4.25
N ALA A 172 1.48 3.64 -4.94
CA ALA A 172 0.69 3.71 -6.16
C ALA A 172 -0.49 2.72 -6.07
N ASP A 173 -1.67 3.30 -6.15
CA ASP A 173 -2.95 2.65 -6.22
C ASP A 173 -3.73 3.41 -7.31
N VAL A 174 -3.50 3.00 -8.53
CA VAL A 174 -3.89 3.73 -9.75
C VAL A 174 -4.66 2.83 -10.72
N GLN A 175 -5.22 1.78 -10.17
CA GLN A 175 -6.17 0.92 -10.83
C GLN A 175 -5.66 0.38 -12.18
N GLY A 176 -4.49 -0.30 -12.13
CA GLY A 176 -3.85 -0.95 -13.27
C GLY A 176 -2.80 -0.09 -13.99
N PHE A 177 -2.54 1.14 -13.55
CA PHE A 177 -1.57 2.04 -14.19
C PHE A 177 -0.22 2.09 -13.45
N GLU A 178 0.04 1.12 -12.56
CA GLU A 178 1.21 1.09 -11.66
C GLU A 178 2.53 1.04 -12.43
N LEU A 179 2.63 0.26 -13.50
CA LEU A 179 3.86 0.21 -14.31
C LEU A 179 4.14 1.54 -15.00
N GLU A 180 3.12 2.23 -15.50
CA GLU A 180 3.25 3.55 -16.10
C GLU A 180 3.74 4.59 -15.07
N VAL A 181 3.25 4.50 -13.82
CA VAL A 181 3.75 5.34 -12.72
C VAL A 181 5.24 5.07 -12.47
N LEU A 182 5.63 3.80 -12.38
CA LEU A 182 7.03 3.42 -12.12
C LEU A 182 7.95 3.80 -13.29
N GLU A 183 7.48 3.69 -14.54
CA GLU A 183 8.21 4.15 -15.73
C GLU A 183 8.43 5.67 -15.70
N GLY A 184 7.42 6.44 -15.26
CA GLY A 184 7.53 7.89 -15.10
C GLY A 184 8.30 8.35 -13.86
N ALA A 185 8.81 7.40 -13.07
CA ALA A 185 9.56 7.62 -11.85
C ALA A 185 11.02 7.13 -11.92
N ARG A 186 11.53 6.83 -13.11
CA ARG A 186 12.85 6.17 -13.29
C ARG A 186 14.01 6.90 -12.59
N GLU A 187 14.00 8.22 -12.59
CA GLU A 187 15.01 9.03 -11.91
C GLU A 187 14.75 9.17 -10.41
N CYS A 188 13.48 9.05 -9.98
CA CYS A 188 13.07 9.06 -8.58
C CYS A 188 13.31 7.70 -7.91
N LEU A 189 13.09 6.58 -8.63
CA LEU A 189 13.18 5.22 -8.09
C LEU A 189 14.49 4.94 -7.32
N PRO A 190 15.69 5.39 -7.73
CA PRO A 190 16.92 5.18 -6.96
C PRO A 190 16.89 5.75 -5.54
N PHE A 191 16.00 6.70 -5.25
CA PHE A 191 15.84 7.37 -3.97
C PHE A 191 14.63 6.86 -3.17
N VAL A 192 13.85 5.94 -3.76
CA VAL A 192 12.74 5.25 -3.10
C VAL A 192 13.28 4.04 -2.35
N ASP A 193 13.02 3.95 -1.05
CA ASP A 193 13.42 2.80 -0.22
C ASP A 193 12.27 1.83 0.00
N VAL A 194 11.04 2.35 0.07
CA VAL A 194 9.82 1.57 0.33
C VAL A 194 8.77 1.92 -0.70
N MET A 195 8.12 0.92 -1.28
CA MET A 195 6.94 1.10 -2.13
C MET A 195 5.76 0.33 -1.56
N LEU A 196 4.57 0.88 -1.72
CA LEU A 196 3.29 0.21 -1.54
C LEU A 196 2.56 0.24 -2.87
N LEU A 197 2.38 -0.92 -3.50
CA LEU A 197 1.73 -1.04 -4.80
C LEU A 197 0.50 -1.93 -4.69
N GLU A 198 -0.63 -1.48 -5.26
CA GLU A 198 -1.76 -2.36 -5.53
C GLU A 198 -1.44 -3.22 -6.75
N VAL A 199 -1.70 -4.52 -6.68
CA VAL A 199 -1.44 -5.45 -7.79
C VAL A 199 -2.63 -6.37 -8.02
N SER A 200 -2.94 -6.62 -9.28
CA SER A 200 -4.09 -7.42 -9.71
C SER A 200 -3.68 -8.84 -10.10
N PHE A 201 -4.35 -9.85 -9.53
CA PHE A 201 -4.18 -11.27 -9.91
C PHE A 201 -5.07 -11.68 -11.07
N ARG A 202 -6.04 -10.84 -11.43
CA ARG A 202 -6.95 -11.00 -12.55
C ARG A 202 -6.96 -9.73 -13.40
N ARG A 203 -7.19 -9.85 -14.69
CA ARG A 203 -7.36 -8.68 -15.56
C ARG A 203 -8.69 -8.01 -15.25
N ILE A 204 -8.62 -6.89 -14.54
CA ILE A 204 -9.74 -6.02 -14.24
C ILE A 204 -9.86 -4.96 -15.35
N TYR A 205 -8.71 -4.48 -15.80
CA TYR A 205 -8.57 -3.47 -16.85
C TYR A 205 -7.90 -4.07 -18.07
N ASP A 206 -8.36 -3.70 -19.27
CA ASP A 206 -7.74 -4.08 -20.51
C ASP A 206 -6.29 -3.53 -20.55
N ASN A 207 -5.34 -4.38 -20.86
CA ASN A 207 -3.91 -4.07 -20.82
C ASN A 207 -3.33 -3.70 -19.45
N GLY A 208 -4.12 -3.73 -18.36
CA GLY A 208 -3.59 -3.57 -17.01
C GLY A 208 -2.61 -4.70 -16.66
N PRO A 209 -1.50 -4.40 -15.96
CA PRO A 209 -0.52 -5.41 -15.58
C PRO A 209 -1.09 -6.39 -14.56
N LEU A 210 -0.62 -7.62 -14.62
CA LEU A 210 -0.88 -8.61 -13.58
C LEU A 210 0.21 -8.54 -12.49
N ALA A 211 -0.10 -9.05 -11.33
CA ALA A 211 0.78 -9.03 -10.16
C ALA A 211 2.21 -9.50 -10.47
N HIS A 212 2.37 -10.57 -11.28
CA HIS A 212 3.70 -11.08 -11.62
C HIS A 212 4.52 -10.11 -12.47
N GLU A 213 3.87 -9.28 -13.31
CA GLU A 213 4.52 -8.28 -14.17
C GLU A 213 5.03 -7.11 -13.30
N VAL A 214 4.19 -6.63 -12.36
CA VAL A 214 4.57 -5.57 -11.41
C VAL A 214 5.69 -6.04 -10.48
N ILE A 215 5.59 -7.28 -9.95
CA ILE A 215 6.62 -7.87 -9.08
C ILE A 215 7.95 -8.03 -9.83
N ALA A 216 7.91 -8.49 -11.09
CA ALA A 216 9.11 -8.64 -11.92
C ALA A 216 9.75 -7.27 -12.19
N TYR A 217 8.96 -6.26 -12.54
CA TYR A 217 9.45 -4.89 -12.75
C TYR A 217 10.08 -4.31 -11.47
N ALA A 218 9.42 -4.46 -10.31
CA ALA A 218 9.97 -4.04 -9.03
C ALA A 218 11.33 -4.74 -8.75
N GLY A 219 11.40 -6.05 -8.99
CA GLY A 219 12.64 -6.82 -8.84
C GLY A 219 13.78 -6.35 -9.75
N MET A 220 13.51 -6.07 -11.03
CA MET A 220 14.49 -5.52 -11.96
C MET A 220 15.00 -4.12 -11.56
N ASN A 221 14.19 -3.36 -10.79
CA ASN A 221 14.56 -2.05 -10.26
C ASN A 221 15.13 -2.11 -8.83
N GLY A 222 15.52 -3.28 -8.35
CA GLY A 222 16.22 -3.47 -7.07
C GLY A 222 15.31 -3.43 -5.84
N PHE A 223 14.08 -3.94 -5.97
CA PHE A 223 13.15 -4.06 -4.86
C PHE A 223 12.78 -5.52 -4.59
N ARG A 224 12.57 -5.85 -3.33
CA ARG A 224 12.08 -7.17 -2.87
C ARG A 224 10.74 -7.00 -2.19
N MET A 225 9.84 -7.99 -2.34
CA MET A 225 8.61 -8.04 -1.56
C MET A 225 8.94 -8.17 -0.07
N TYR A 226 8.25 -7.36 0.75
CA TYR A 226 8.45 -7.31 2.20
C TYR A 226 7.23 -7.80 2.98
N ASP A 227 6.03 -7.36 2.60
CA ASP A 227 4.77 -7.74 3.28
C ASP A 227 3.57 -7.64 2.34
N PHE A 228 2.50 -8.38 2.64
CA PHE A 228 1.18 -8.27 2.03
C PHE A 228 0.25 -7.62 3.04
N VAL A 229 -0.35 -6.49 2.70
CA VAL A 229 -1.08 -5.66 3.68
C VAL A 229 -2.58 -5.61 3.49
N SER A 230 -3.08 -6.07 2.35
CA SER A 230 -4.52 -6.20 2.07
C SER A 230 -4.80 -7.44 1.23
N TYR A 231 -6.06 -7.92 1.24
CA TYR A 231 -6.56 -8.94 0.32
C TYR A 231 -7.95 -8.55 -0.14
N MET A 232 -8.12 -8.38 -1.44
CA MET A 232 -9.43 -8.27 -2.06
C MET A 232 -9.74 -9.57 -2.79
N GLN A 233 -10.86 -10.18 -2.45
CA GLN A 233 -11.31 -11.41 -3.07
C GLN A 233 -12.51 -11.13 -3.99
N ARG A 234 -12.66 -11.93 -5.04
CA ARG A 234 -13.79 -11.88 -5.94
C ARG A 234 -15.01 -12.54 -5.29
N ASP A 235 -16.13 -11.82 -5.24
CA ASP A 235 -17.35 -12.29 -4.56
C ASP A 235 -17.91 -13.60 -5.13
N SER A 236 -17.71 -13.85 -6.44
CA SER A 236 -18.29 -14.99 -7.13
C SER A 236 -17.70 -16.34 -6.73
N ASP A 237 -16.42 -16.39 -6.35
CA ASP A 237 -15.70 -17.65 -6.08
C ASP A 237 -14.65 -17.56 -4.97
N GLY A 238 -14.48 -16.39 -4.34
CA GLY A 238 -13.49 -16.17 -3.30
C GLY A 238 -12.03 -16.16 -3.79
N ALA A 239 -11.78 -16.18 -5.10
CA ALA A 239 -10.44 -16.11 -5.64
C ALA A 239 -9.83 -14.72 -5.39
N LEU A 240 -8.53 -14.67 -5.11
CA LEU A 240 -7.82 -13.42 -4.91
C LEU A 240 -7.90 -12.56 -6.20
N LEU A 241 -8.36 -11.34 -6.04
CA LEU A 241 -8.53 -10.36 -7.10
C LEU A 241 -7.39 -9.36 -7.12
N GLN A 242 -7.15 -8.68 -6.00
CA GLN A 242 -6.09 -7.68 -5.81
C GLN A 242 -5.47 -7.82 -4.42
N THR A 243 -4.28 -7.27 -4.27
CA THR A 243 -3.59 -7.12 -2.98
C THR A 243 -2.68 -5.89 -3.03
N GLU A 244 -2.44 -5.31 -1.88
CA GLU A 244 -1.36 -4.33 -1.73
C GLU A 244 -0.10 -5.02 -1.20
N ILE A 245 1.01 -4.79 -1.87
CA ILE A 245 2.33 -5.33 -1.51
C ILE A 245 3.26 -4.19 -1.10
N VAL A 246 3.88 -4.36 0.05
CA VAL A 246 5.03 -3.54 0.46
C VAL A 246 6.28 -4.12 -0.16
N PHE A 247 6.99 -3.30 -0.93
CA PHE A 247 8.31 -3.60 -1.45
C PHE A 247 9.35 -2.75 -0.72
N VAL A 248 10.53 -3.31 -0.51
CA VAL A 248 11.65 -2.61 0.11
C VAL A 248 12.86 -2.77 -0.79
N ARG A 249 13.69 -1.72 -0.87
CA ARG A 249 14.92 -1.73 -1.65
C ARG A 249 15.83 -2.87 -1.21
N ASP A 250 16.36 -3.59 -2.16
CA ASP A 250 17.33 -4.67 -1.89
C ASP A 250 18.58 -4.11 -1.20
N GLY A 251 19.13 -4.88 -0.29
CA GLY A 251 20.23 -4.44 0.58
C GLY A 251 19.82 -3.47 1.71
N SER A 252 18.52 -3.16 1.85
CA SER A 252 18.02 -2.38 3.00
C SER A 252 18.21 -3.12 4.31
N LYS A 253 18.57 -2.37 5.37
CA LYS A 253 18.59 -2.87 6.76
C LYS A 253 17.22 -3.35 7.27
N LEU A 254 16.15 -3.06 6.55
CA LEU A 254 14.80 -3.56 6.85
C LEU A 254 14.69 -5.08 6.66
N PHE A 255 15.51 -5.66 5.79
CA PHE A 255 15.71 -7.12 5.68
C PHE A 255 16.80 -7.59 6.64
N ASN A 256 16.56 -7.55 7.94
CA ASN A 256 17.48 -8.09 8.91
C ASN A 256 17.33 -9.62 8.95
N ASP A 257 17.91 -10.30 7.95
CA ASP A 257 17.79 -11.75 7.73
C ASP A 257 18.51 -12.58 8.81
N GLU A 258 19.29 -11.97 9.71
CA GLU A 258 20.05 -12.66 10.77
C GLU A 258 19.16 -13.21 11.91
N ARG A 259 17.87 -12.91 11.94
CA ARG A 259 16.94 -13.29 13.01
C ARG A 259 15.61 -13.86 12.49
N ALA A 260 15.69 -14.78 11.54
CA ALA A 260 14.47 -15.39 10.99
C ALA A 260 13.71 -16.27 12.00
N PHE A 261 14.37 -16.78 13.08
CA PHE A 261 13.75 -17.57 14.15
C PHE A 261 14.45 -17.37 15.50
#